data_e9c7ab0a5e5150c8e0a04757f4020288
#
_entry.id   e9c7ab0a5e5150c8e0a04757f4020288
#
_cell.length_a   1.000
_cell.length_b   1.000
_cell.length_c   1.000
_cell.angle_alpha   90.00
_cell.angle_beta   90.00
_cell.angle_gamma   90.00
#
_symmetry.space_group_name_H-M   'P 1'
#
loop_
_entity.id
_entity.type
_entity.pdbx_description
1 polymer ?
#
loop_
_entity_poly.entity_id
_entity_poly.type
_entity_poly.pdbx_seq_one_letter_code
_entity_poly.pdbx_strand_id
1 'polypeptide(L)'
;MPRLGVAVSLVGSLLLGGCMQATLAPSSNANLTPRDRQLLAHPPYAQATIAEQYQRHVVDYARREQPGTILVDTDARYLYYVLPGGKAIRYGVAVGEEAMAFSGVATVGRMAEWPDWIPTREIQERLGPYPSRVAGGPANPLGARALYLYQGSKDTLFRIHGTNQPEYIGQAISSGCIRMTNNDVIDLFDHVKTGTTVVVLPPGNQSTFAGPFTGRRI
;
A
#
# COMPACT_ATOMS: atom_id res chain seq x y z
N MET A 1 64.68 -47.40 -20.92
CA MET A 1 64.26 -45.99 -20.79
C MET A 1 62.75 -46.01 -20.36
N PRO A 2 62.45 -45.80 -19.12
CA PRO A 2 61.08 -45.81 -18.66
C PRO A 2 60.47 -44.39 -18.77
N ARG A 3 59.28 -44.32 -19.36
CA ARG A 3 58.45 -43.10 -19.44
C ARG A 3 57.72 -42.88 -18.13
N LEU A 4 58.00 -41.75 -17.50
CA LEU A 4 57.22 -41.26 -16.33
C LEU A 4 55.88 -40.71 -16.79
N GLY A 5 54.80 -41.32 -16.35
CA GLY A 5 53.44 -40.79 -16.50
C GLY A 5 53.12 -39.85 -15.37
N VAL A 6 52.82 -38.58 -15.71
CA VAL A 6 52.32 -37.59 -14.78
C VAL A 6 50.81 -37.73 -14.65
N ALA A 7 50.31 -38.13 -13.48
CA ALA A 7 48.91 -38.15 -13.13
C ALA A 7 48.48 -36.72 -12.71
N VAL A 8 47.61 -36.09 -13.47
CA VAL A 8 46.94 -34.82 -13.12
C VAL A 8 45.69 -35.16 -12.36
N SER A 9 45.71 -34.92 -11.06
CA SER A 9 44.46 -34.99 -10.21
C SER A 9 43.66 -33.73 -10.38
N LEU A 10 42.49 -33.87 -11.03
CA LEU A 10 41.48 -32.83 -11.04
C LEU A 10 40.74 -32.81 -9.69
N VAL A 11 40.99 -31.79 -8.87
CA VAL A 11 40.20 -31.50 -7.69
C VAL A 11 38.94 -30.75 -8.14
N GLY A 12 37.85 -31.47 -8.21
CA GLY A 12 36.53 -30.88 -8.48
C GLY A 12 35.99 -30.14 -7.25
N SER A 13 36.00 -28.80 -7.30
CA SER A 13 35.34 -27.97 -6.28
C SER A 13 33.83 -28.04 -6.45
N LEU A 14 33.16 -28.82 -5.56
CA LEU A 14 31.71 -28.74 -5.41
C LEU A 14 31.34 -27.39 -4.82
N LEU A 15 30.84 -26.50 -5.66
CA LEU A 15 30.10 -25.31 -5.19
C LEU A 15 28.74 -25.75 -4.65
N LEU A 16 28.63 -25.88 -3.34
CA LEU A 16 27.37 -25.98 -2.65
C LEU A 16 26.61 -24.64 -2.80
N GLY A 17 25.79 -24.56 -3.83
CA GLY A 17 24.80 -23.53 -3.99
C GLY A 17 23.78 -23.60 -2.85
N GLY A 18 24.05 -22.90 -1.76
CA GLY A 18 23.07 -22.72 -0.70
C GLY A 18 21.84 -22.00 -1.26
N CYS A 19 20.75 -22.73 -1.50
CA CYS A 19 19.43 -22.13 -1.66
C CYS A 19 19.12 -21.40 -0.37
N MET A 20 19.32 -20.08 -0.34
CA MET A 20 18.74 -19.23 0.69
C MET A 20 17.23 -19.30 0.54
N GLN A 21 16.60 -20.21 1.29
CA GLN A 21 15.16 -20.20 1.50
C GLN A 21 14.82 -18.85 2.12
N ALA A 22 14.20 -17.98 1.30
CA ALA A 22 13.62 -16.75 1.80
C ALA A 22 12.51 -17.13 2.79
N THR A 23 12.80 -17.05 4.07
CA THR A 23 11.80 -17.18 5.12
C THR A 23 10.78 -16.08 4.90
N LEU A 24 9.54 -16.46 4.56
CA LEU A 24 8.40 -15.56 4.48
C LEU A 24 8.27 -14.92 5.86
N ALA A 25 8.55 -13.63 5.95
CA ALA A 25 8.18 -12.88 7.15
C ALA A 25 6.66 -12.94 7.25
N PRO A 26 6.08 -13.30 8.41
CA PRO A 26 4.64 -13.34 8.56
C PRO A 26 4.09 -11.96 8.20
N SER A 27 2.98 -11.93 7.46
CA SER A 27 2.19 -10.71 7.30
C SER A 27 1.96 -10.18 8.71
N SER A 28 2.54 -9.02 9.02
CA SER A 28 2.66 -8.60 10.41
C SER A 28 1.29 -8.18 10.97
N ASN A 29 0.55 -9.12 11.54
CA ASN A 29 -0.45 -8.81 12.56
C ASN A 29 0.21 -8.26 13.85
N ALA A 30 1.53 -8.05 13.83
CA ALA A 30 2.32 -7.64 14.98
C ALA A 30 1.91 -6.27 15.53
N ASN A 31 1.46 -5.37 14.66
CA ASN A 31 1.10 -4.00 15.02
C ASN A 31 -0.40 -3.79 15.28
N LEU A 32 -1.22 -4.84 15.18
CA LEU A 32 -2.65 -4.72 15.44
C LEU A 32 -2.91 -4.48 16.93
N THR A 33 -3.63 -3.42 17.26
CA THR A 33 -4.15 -3.21 18.61
C THR A 33 -5.15 -4.32 18.98
N PRO A 34 -5.47 -4.52 20.28
CA PRO A 34 -6.54 -5.45 20.66
C PRO A 34 -7.87 -5.13 19.97
N ARG A 35 -8.19 -3.85 19.80
CA ARG A 35 -9.37 -3.38 19.08
C ARG A 35 -9.33 -3.77 17.60
N ASP A 36 -8.19 -3.58 16.93
CA ASP A 36 -8.04 -3.97 15.53
C ASP A 36 -8.25 -5.47 15.35
N ARG A 37 -7.61 -6.30 16.21
CA ARG A 37 -7.79 -7.75 16.17
C ARG A 37 -9.25 -8.16 16.34
N GLN A 38 -9.95 -7.56 17.28
CA GLN A 38 -11.37 -7.83 17.51
C GLN A 38 -12.23 -7.46 16.30
N LEU A 39 -12.05 -6.26 15.74
CA LEU A 39 -12.87 -5.75 14.64
C LEU A 39 -12.56 -6.45 13.30
N LEU A 40 -11.33 -6.93 13.09
CA LEU A 40 -10.90 -7.61 11.86
C LEU A 40 -11.06 -9.13 11.93
N ALA A 41 -11.36 -9.72 13.09
CA ALA A 41 -11.52 -11.16 13.23
C ALA A 41 -12.68 -11.72 12.39
N HIS A 42 -13.82 -11.00 12.35
CA HIS A 42 -15.04 -11.41 11.66
C HIS A 42 -15.65 -10.22 10.95
N PRO A 43 -15.04 -9.71 9.88
CA PRO A 43 -15.58 -8.56 9.16
C PRO A 43 -16.88 -8.94 8.46
N PRO A 44 -17.86 -8.01 8.36
CA PRO A 44 -19.15 -8.27 7.72
C PRO A 44 -19.10 -8.20 6.19
N TYR A 45 -17.93 -8.34 5.61
CA TYR A 45 -17.70 -8.36 4.16
C TYR A 45 -16.91 -9.61 3.75
N ALA A 46 -17.00 -9.98 2.47
CA ALA A 46 -16.28 -11.14 1.96
C ALA A 46 -14.76 -10.93 2.04
N GLN A 47 -14.05 -11.95 2.49
CA GLN A 47 -12.60 -11.99 2.40
C GLN A 47 -12.20 -12.06 0.93
N ALA A 48 -11.32 -11.15 0.49
CA ALA A 48 -10.80 -11.13 -0.86
C ALA A 48 -9.34 -11.64 -0.89
N THR A 49 -9.04 -12.47 -1.87
CA THR A 49 -7.65 -12.80 -2.19
C THR A 49 -7.06 -11.68 -3.02
N ILE A 50 -6.15 -10.92 -2.43
CA ILE A 50 -5.44 -9.86 -3.15
C ILE A 50 -4.41 -10.49 -4.08
N ALA A 51 -4.46 -10.15 -5.38
CA ALA A 51 -3.50 -10.62 -6.36
C ALA A 51 -2.07 -10.33 -5.90
N GLU A 52 -1.14 -11.26 -6.10
CA GLU A 52 0.21 -11.21 -5.56
C GLU A 52 0.94 -9.90 -5.86
N GLN A 53 0.78 -9.38 -7.06
CA GLN A 53 1.34 -8.10 -7.48
C GLN A 53 0.88 -6.91 -6.63
N TYR A 54 -0.34 -6.96 -6.05
CA TYR A 54 -0.89 -5.90 -5.20
C TYR A 54 -0.73 -6.16 -3.70
N GLN A 55 -0.07 -7.24 -3.31
CA GLN A 55 0.29 -7.46 -1.92
C GLN A 55 1.45 -6.54 -1.54
N ARG A 56 1.57 -6.27 -0.24
CA ARG A 56 2.61 -5.41 0.31
C ARG A 56 4.00 -6.01 0.18
N HIS A 57 4.96 -5.20 -0.33
CA HIS A 57 6.35 -5.60 -0.52
C HIS A 57 7.31 -4.46 -0.26
N VAL A 58 8.51 -4.76 0.22
CA VAL A 58 9.65 -3.84 0.12
C VAL A 58 10.25 -3.97 -1.27
N VAL A 59 10.40 -2.83 -1.94
CA VAL A 59 10.91 -2.76 -3.31
C VAL A 59 12.09 -1.78 -3.41
N ASP A 60 12.88 -1.90 -4.46
CA ASP A 60 13.86 -0.88 -4.83
C ASP A 60 13.11 0.40 -5.26
N TYR A 61 13.66 1.55 -4.83
CA TYR A 61 13.05 2.85 -5.08
C TYR A 61 14.09 3.81 -5.68
N ALA A 62 14.07 3.96 -7.00
CA ALA A 62 15.06 4.75 -7.75
C ALA A 62 14.69 6.23 -7.91
N ARG A 63 13.55 6.70 -7.35
CA ARG A 63 13.12 8.10 -7.43
C ARG A 63 13.77 8.95 -6.34
N ARG A 64 13.50 10.28 -6.36
CA ARG A 64 14.21 11.27 -5.54
C ARG A 64 13.43 11.76 -4.34
N GLU A 65 12.21 11.27 -4.10
CA GLU A 65 11.41 11.65 -2.94
C GLU A 65 12.15 11.27 -1.65
N GLN A 66 12.07 12.16 -0.66
CA GLN A 66 12.75 11.96 0.62
C GLN A 66 12.14 10.79 1.42
N PRO A 67 12.94 10.06 2.20
CA PRO A 67 12.40 9.08 3.14
C PRO A 67 11.30 9.67 4.03
N GLY A 68 10.23 8.91 4.25
CA GLY A 68 9.03 9.36 4.95
C GLY A 68 7.96 9.99 4.05
N THR A 69 8.22 10.15 2.74
CA THR A 69 7.22 10.62 1.76
C THR A 69 6.31 9.46 1.34
N ILE A 70 5.04 9.75 1.13
CA ILE A 70 4.10 8.87 0.45
C ILE A 70 4.04 9.30 -1.04
N LEU A 71 4.23 8.36 -1.95
CA LEU A 71 3.96 8.56 -3.38
C LEU A 71 2.84 7.64 -3.82
N VAL A 72 1.85 8.19 -4.53
CA VAL A 72 0.74 7.44 -5.11
C VAL A 72 0.85 7.46 -6.63
N ASP A 73 0.96 6.28 -7.22
CA ASP A 73 0.89 6.06 -8.67
C ASP A 73 -0.51 5.52 -8.98
N THR A 74 -1.38 6.40 -9.46
CA THR A 74 -2.77 6.06 -9.73
C THR A 74 -2.92 5.15 -10.95
N ASP A 75 -2.02 5.24 -11.93
CA ASP A 75 -2.05 4.41 -13.13
C ASP A 75 -1.65 2.96 -12.82
N ALA A 76 -0.59 2.80 -12.01
CA ALA A 76 -0.10 1.48 -11.60
C ALA A 76 -0.91 0.86 -10.44
N ARG A 77 -1.77 1.61 -9.76
CA ARG A 77 -2.54 1.22 -8.55
C ARG A 77 -1.62 0.85 -7.39
N TYR A 78 -0.58 1.65 -7.18
CA TYR A 78 0.35 1.49 -6.08
C TYR A 78 0.49 2.74 -5.23
N LEU A 79 0.71 2.52 -3.95
CA LEU A 79 1.20 3.51 -3.02
C LEU A 79 2.57 3.07 -2.52
N TYR A 80 3.52 4.00 -2.47
CA TYR A 80 4.86 3.78 -1.96
C TYR A 80 5.10 4.63 -0.72
N TYR A 81 5.52 4.02 0.37
CA TYR A 81 6.10 4.73 1.51
C TYR A 81 7.62 4.66 1.39
N VAL A 82 8.26 5.81 1.19
CA VAL A 82 9.70 5.90 0.90
C VAL A 82 10.50 5.62 2.16
N LEU A 83 11.42 4.66 2.06
CA LEU A 83 12.36 4.27 3.11
C LEU A 83 13.76 4.84 2.81
N PRO A 84 14.66 4.90 3.84
CA PRO A 84 16.08 5.13 3.61
C PRO A 84 16.71 4.06 2.72
N GLY A 85 17.86 4.39 2.11
CA GLY A 85 18.67 3.40 1.35
C GLY A 85 18.07 3.01 0.01
N GLY A 86 17.28 3.87 -0.64
CA GLY A 86 16.75 3.61 -1.98
C GLY A 86 15.73 2.46 -2.00
N LYS A 87 14.94 2.35 -0.95
CA LYS A 87 13.86 1.37 -0.80
C LYS A 87 12.52 2.06 -0.57
N ALA A 88 11.43 1.34 -0.78
CA ALA A 88 10.09 1.74 -0.37
C ALA A 88 9.25 0.52 0.01
N ILE A 89 8.27 0.73 0.89
CA ILE A 89 7.18 -0.22 1.05
C ILE A 89 6.15 0.11 -0.02
N ARG A 90 5.84 -0.87 -0.87
CA ARG A 90 4.82 -0.76 -1.90
C ARG A 90 3.55 -1.46 -1.46
N TYR A 91 2.43 -0.78 -1.55
CA TYR A 91 1.08 -1.29 -1.27
C TYR A 91 0.24 -1.25 -2.53
N GLY A 92 -0.58 -2.27 -2.75
CA GLY A 92 -1.64 -2.22 -3.75
C GLY A 92 -2.80 -1.36 -3.28
N VAL A 93 -3.36 -0.55 -4.17
CA VAL A 93 -4.47 0.36 -3.85
C VAL A 93 -5.59 0.26 -4.88
N ALA A 94 -6.81 0.62 -4.47
CA ALA A 94 -7.84 1.03 -5.42
C ALA A 94 -7.87 2.56 -5.46
N VAL A 95 -8.04 3.11 -6.66
CA VAL A 95 -7.98 4.56 -6.90
C VAL A 95 -9.30 5.09 -7.46
N GLY A 96 -9.47 6.41 -7.47
CA GLY A 96 -10.59 7.05 -8.13
C GLY A 96 -10.55 6.89 -9.64
N GLU A 97 -11.70 7.00 -10.28
CA GLU A 97 -11.75 7.16 -11.72
C GLU A 97 -10.96 8.42 -12.13
N GLU A 98 -10.33 8.38 -13.28
CA GLU A 98 -9.34 9.37 -13.74
C GLU A 98 -9.84 10.83 -13.62
N ALA A 99 -11.09 11.09 -13.95
CA ALA A 99 -11.69 12.42 -13.88
C ALA A 99 -11.96 12.94 -12.45
N MET A 100 -11.84 12.08 -11.43
CA MET A 100 -12.13 12.41 -10.03
C MET A 100 -10.89 12.28 -9.13
N ALA A 101 -9.75 11.85 -9.67
CA ALA A 101 -8.54 11.64 -8.89
C ALA A 101 -7.88 12.99 -8.55
N PHE A 102 -7.54 13.19 -7.28
CA PHE A 102 -6.63 14.25 -6.87
C PHE A 102 -5.23 13.96 -7.42
N SER A 103 -4.55 14.95 -7.96
CA SER A 103 -3.14 14.90 -8.31
C SER A 103 -2.39 16.11 -7.77
N GLY A 104 -1.11 15.94 -7.48
CA GLY A 104 -0.25 17.01 -6.93
C GLY A 104 0.33 16.67 -5.56
N VAL A 105 0.75 17.71 -4.85
CA VAL A 105 1.37 17.57 -3.52
C VAL A 105 0.38 17.99 -2.44
N ALA A 106 0.26 17.15 -1.43
CA ALA A 106 -0.53 17.39 -0.22
C ALA A 106 0.28 16.99 1.01
N THR A 107 -0.27 17.21 2.18
CA THR A 107 0.25 16.71 3.46
C THR A 107 -0.84 15.97 4.22
N VAL A 108 -0.45 15.01 5.04
CA VAL A 108 -1.35 14.40 6.02
C VAL A 108 -1.66 15.44 7.09
N GLY A 109 -2.85 16.04 7.05
CA GLY A 109 -3.25 17.07 8.01
C GLY A 109 -3.95 16.50 9.25
N ARG A 110 -4.62 15.35 9.11
CA ARG A 110 -5.30 14.63 10.18
C ARG A 110 -5.22 13.12 9.97
N MET A 111 -5.17 12.38 11.06
CA MET A 111 -5.15 10.93 11.10
C MET A 111 -6.28 10.44 12.02
N ALA A 112 -6.93 9.33 11.68
CA ALA A 112 -8.00 8.77 12.51
C ALA A 112 -8.04 7.24 12.43
N GLU A 113 -8.28 6.63 13.60
CA GLU A 113 -8.51 5.19 13.74
C GLU A 113 -10.01 4.92 13.74
N TRP A 114 -10.44 3.95 12.95
CA TRP A 114 -11.85 3.56 12.83
C TRP A 114 -12.80 4.77 12.76
N PRO A 115 -12.56 5.69 11.78
CA PRO A 115 -13.30 6.94 11.72
C PRO A 115 -14.78 6.70 11.36
N ASP A 116 -15.62 7.61 11.80
CA ASP A 116 -16.97 7.70 11.23
C ASP A 116 -16.89 8.17 9.78
N TRP A 117 -17.77 7.63 8.96
CA TRP A 117 -17.93 8.09 7.58
C TRP A 117 -19.19 8.96 7.46
N ILE A 118 -18.99 10.16 6.95
CA ILE A 118 -20.03 11.11 6.61
C ILE A 118 -19.95 11.33 5.11
N PRO A 119 -20.89 10.81 4.31
CA PRO A 119 -20.88 10.99 2.87
C PRO A 119 -20.98 12.48 2.50
N THR A 120 -20.16 12.92 1.57
CA THR A 120 -20.24 14.28 1.02
C THR A 120 -21.55 14.42 0.24
N ARG A 121 -21.99 15.67 0.04
CA ARG A 121 -23.16 15.95 -0.79
C ARG A 121 -23.04 15.35 -2.19
N GLU A 122 -21.85 15.46 -2.80
CA GLU A 122 -21.53 14.90 -4.10
C GLU A 122 -21.67 13.36 -4.13
N ILE A 123 -21.24 12.66 -3.07
CA ILE A 123 -21.42 11.22 -2.94
C ILE A 123 -22.91 10.86 -2.85
N GLN A 124 -23.68 11.61 -2.08
CA GLN A 124 -25.13 11.38 -1.95
C GLN A 124 -25.88 11.62 -3.27
N GLU A 125 -25.51 12.69 -4.02
CA GLU A 125 -26.10 13.01 -5.32
C GLU A 125 -25.79 11.93 -6.37
N ARG A 126 -24.59 11.36 -6.35
CA ARG A 126 -24.15 10.37 -7.35
C ARG A 126 -24.61 8.94 -7.05
N LEU A 127 -24.55 8.52 -5.78
CA LEU A 127 -24.78 7.12 -5.40
C LEU A 127 -26.16 6.87 -4.78
N GLY A 128 -26.97 7.92 -4.60
CA GLY A 128 -28.29 7.83 -3.99
C GLY A 128 -28.26 7.99 -2.46
N PRO A 129 -29.40 7.77 -1.79
CA PRO A 129 -29.55 8.07 -0.36
C PRO A 129 -28.72 7.11 0.50
N TYR A 130 -27.64 7.62 1.06
CA TYR A 130 -26.89 6.96 2.12
C TYR A 130 -27.32 7.47 3.50
N PRO A 131 -27.08 6.70 4.59
CA PRO A 131 -27.19 7.22 5.93
C PRO A 131 -26.33 8.50 6.08
N SER A 132 -26.83 9.48 6.81
CA SER A 132 -26.09 10.74 7.07
C SER A 132 -24.74 10.50 7.78
N ARG A 133 -24.60 9.35 8.46
CA ARG A 133 -23.38 8.91 9.14
C ARG A 133 -23.35 7.39 9.23
N VAL A 134 -22.18 6.81 8.98
CA VAL A 134 -21.87 5.41 9.30
C VAL A 134 -20.81 5.40 10.40
N ALA A 135 -21.11 4.80 11.53
CA ALA A 135 -20.18 4.71 12.66
C ALA A 135 -18.91 3.95 12.28
N GLY A 136 -17.78 4.28 12.92
CA GLY A 136 -16.50 3.61 12.73
C GLY A 136 -16.57 2.12 13.08
N GLY A 137 -16.08 1.28 12.19
CA GLY A 137 -16.11 -0.17 12.33
C GLY A 137 -15.87 -0.88 11.00
N PRO A 138 -15.85 -2.23 10.98
CA PRO A 138 -15.50 -2.99 9.79
C PRO A 138 -16.50 -2.86 8.63
N ALA A 139 -17.76 -2.50 8.88
CA ALA A 139 -18.76 -2.20 7.84
C ALA A 139 -18.61 -0.81 7.22
N ASN A 140 -17.79 0.05 7.82
CA ASN A 140 -17.60 1.43 7.38
C ASN A 140 -16.73 1.50 6.13
N PRO A 141 -17.11 2.28 5.10
CA PRO A 141 -16.33 2.42 3.86
C PRO A 141 -14.88 2.94 4.05
N LEU A 142 -14.63 3.70 5.14
CA LEU A 142 -13.26 4.19 5.43
C LEU A 142 -12.37 3.14 6.11
N GLY A 143 -12.93 2.01 6.51
CA GLY A 143 -12.17 0.93 7.14
C GLY A 143 -11.46 1.33 8.44
N ALA A 144 -10.30 0.69 8.68
CA ALA A 144 -9.60 0.74 9.96
C ALA A 144 -8.89 2.07 10.25
N ARG A 145 -8.41 2.78 9.22
CA ARG A 145 -7.65 4.03 9.34
C ARG A 145 -8.00 4.97 8.21
N ALA A 146 -7.87 6.27 8.47
CA ALA A 146 -7.94 7.30 7.43
C ALA A 146 -6.87 8.38 7.64
N LEU A 147 -6.16 8.73 6.57
CA LEU A 147 -5.23 9.83 6.45
C LEU A 147 -5.92 10.91 5.61
N TYR A 148 -6.15 12.08 6.19
CA TYR A 148 -6.85 13.19 5.55
C TYR A 148 -5.82 14.11 4.90
N LEU A 149 -5.97 14.37 3.60
CA LEU A 149 -4.99 15.11 2.82
C LEU A 149 -5.35 16.60 2.74
N TYR A 150 -4.35 17.45 2.98
CA TYR A 150 -4.49 18.90 2.99
C TYR A 150 -3.51 19.56 2.03
N GLN A 151 -3.93 20.65 1.41
CA GLN A 151 -3.06 21.61 0.73
C GLN A 151 -3.01 22.91 1.53
N GLY A 152 -1.90 23.16 2.21
CA GLY A 152 -1.84 24.20 3.24
C GLY A 152 -2.87 23.92 4.34
N SER A 153 -3.75 24.88 4.62
CA SER A 153 -4.83 24.73 5.59
C SER A 153 -6.14 24.16 5.01
N LYS A 154 -6.20 23.97 3.68
CA LYS A 154 -7.42 23.51 3.00
C LYS A 154 -7.49 21.99 3.01
N ASP A 155 -8.57 21.42 3.57
CA ASP A 155 -8.92 20.01 3.38
C ASP A 155 -9.26 19.75 1.91
N THR A 156 -8.55 18.85 1.26
CA THR A 156 -8.76 18.49 -0.15
C THR A 156 -9.99 17.61 -0.36
N LEU A 157 -10.59 17.10 0.71
CA LEU A 157 -11.60 16.05 0.71
C LEU A 157 -11.11 14.69 0.21
N PHE A 158 -9.83 14.58 -0.18
CA PHE A 158 -9.22 13.30 -0.52
C PHE A 158 -8.60 12.62 0.71
N ARG A 159 -8.65 11.31 0.71
CA ARG A 159 -8.20 10.47 1.82
C ARG A 159 -7.40 9.28 1.29
N ILE A 160 -6.45 8.82 2.10
CA ILE A 160 -5.91 7.46 2.02
C ILE A 160 -6.54 6.70 3.17
N HIS A 161 -7.25 5.60 2.89
CA HIS A 161 -8.04 4.94 3.93
C HIS A 161 -8.17 3.43 3.69
N GLY A 162 -8.60 2.70 4.71
CA GLY A 162 -8.98 1.30 4.60
C GLY A 162 -10.23 1.08 3.75
N THR A 163 -10.73 -0.15 3.72
CA THR A 163 -11.96 -0.46 2.97
C THR A 163 -12.72 -1.64 3.57
N ASN A 164 -14.02 -1.64 3.37
CA ASN A 164 -14.90 -2.79 3.56
C ASN A 164 -15.14 -3.56 2.25
N GLN A 165 -14.44 -3.21 1.19
CA GLN A 165 -14.54 -3.80 -0.15
C GLN A 165 -13.13 -4.12 -0.70
N PRO A 166 -12.38 -5.07 -0.06
CA PRO A 166 -11.00 -5.37 -0.44
C PRO A 166 -10.86 -5.99 -1.83
N GLU A 167 -11.93 -6.54 -2.42
CA GLU A 167 -11.95 -7.13 -3.76
C GLU A 167 -11.62 -6.13 -4.88
N TYR A 168 -11.69 -4.84 -4.58
CA TYR A 168 -11.40 -3.79 -5.56
C TYR A 168 -9.94 -3.30 -5.54
N ILE A 169 -9.09 -3.82 -4.68
CA ILE A 169 -7.66 -3.46 -4.70
C ILE A 169 -7.05 -3.83 -6.05
N GLY A 170 -6.34 -2.89 -6.66
CA GLY A 170 -5.81 -2.99 -8.02
C GLY A 170 -6.73 -2.41 -9.10
N GLN A 171 -7.89 -1.86 -8.75
CA GLN A 171 -8.87 -1.33 -9.70
C GLN A 171 -9.04 0.20 -9.58
N ALA A 172 -9.60 0.82 -10.63
CA ALA A 172 -9.98 2.24 -10.66
C ALA A 172 -11.51 2.32 -10.56
N ILE A 173 -12.04 2.48 -9.33
CA ILE A 173 -13.49 2.43 -9.06
C ILE A 173 -13.95 3.38 -7.97
N SER A 174 -13.04 4.14 -7.34
CA SER A 174 -13.41 5.01 -6.23
C SER A 174 -13.85 6.38 -6.70
N SER A 175 -14.48 7.13 -5.77
CA SER A 175 -14.87 8.55 -5.97
C SER A 175 -13.70 9.53 -5.87
N GLY A 176 -12.44 9.07 -6.01
CA GLY A 176 -11.24 9.90 -5.92
C GLY A 176 -10.31 9.51 -4.77
N CYS A 177 -10.82 8.98 -3.65
CA CYS A 177 -10.00 8.54 -2.53
C CYS A 177 -9.15 7.31 -2.87
N ILE A 178 -8.05 7.14 -2.15
CA ILE A 178 -7.11 6.02 -2.29
C ILE A 178 -7.48 4.98 -1.23
N ARG A 179 -7.93 3.80 -1.68
CA ARG A 179 -8.36 2.71 -0.80
C ARG A 179 -7.27 1.66 -0.65
N MET A 180 -7.04 1.20 0.55
CA MET A 180 -6.09 0.14 0.91
C MET A 180 -6.83 -1.00 1.61
N THR A 181 -6.24 -2.19 1.67
CA THR A 181 -6.74 -3.18 2.63
C THR A 181 -6.63 -2.63 4.06
N ASN A 182 -7.47 -3.12 4.97
CA ASN A 182 -7.40 -2.66 6.36
C ASN A 182 -6.05 -2.97 7.01
N ASN A 183 -5.43 -4.10 6.71
CA ASN A 183 -4.11 -4.46 7.22
C ASN A 183 -3.01 -3.53 6.68
N ASP A 184 -3.09 -3.15 5.41
CA ASP A 184 -2.08 -2.28 4.80
C ASP A 184 -2.20 -0.83 5.25
N VAL A 185 -3.43 -0.33 5.43
CA VAL A 185 -3.59 1.04 5.95
C VAL A 185 -3.20 1.16 7.43
N ILE A 186 -3.36 0.10 8.23
CA ILE A 186 -2.84 0.06 9.61
C ILE A 186 -1.32 0.12 9.58
N ASP A 187 -0.67 -0.69 8.76
CA ASP A 187 0.78 -0.67 8.60
C ASP A 187 1.30 0.69 8.14
N LEU A 188 0.69 1.29 7.11
CA LEU A 188 1.04 2.63 6.66
C LEU A 188 0.84 3.68 7.76
N PHE A 189 -0.25 3.60 8.51
CA PHE A 189 -0.58 4.53 9.58
C PHE A 189 0.49 4.58 10.67
N ASP A 190 1.10 3.44 11.00
CA ASP A 190 2.17 3.34 12.00
C ASP A 190 3.50 3.99 11.53
N HIS A 191 3.68 4.13 10.22
CA HIS A 191 4.87 4.76 9.63
C HIS A 191 4.75 6.28 9.47
N VAL A 192 3.53 6.81 9.40
CA VAL A 192 3.27 8.22 9.05
C VAL A 192 2.89 9.07 10.27
N LYS A 193 2.96 10.38 10.09
CA LYS A 193 2.52 11.37 11.08
C LYS A 193 1.86 12.56 10.39
N THR A 194 1.16 13.37 11.15
CA THR A 194 0.71 14.69 10.66
C THR A 194 1.89 15.49 10.13
N GLY A 195 1.74 16.10 8.97
CA GLY A 195 2.80 16.78 8.22
C GLY A 195 3.53 15.89 7.21
N THR A 196 3.30 14.56 7.19
CA THR A 196 3.87 13.67 6.15
C THR A 196 3.48 14.16 4.76
N THR A 197 4.46 14.32 3.88
CA THR A 197 4.25 14.72 2.48
C THR A 197 3.64 13.57 1.67
N VAL A 198 2.64 13.90 0.87
CA VAL A 198 1.97 12.97 -0.06
C VAL A 198 2.05 13.54 -1.45
N VAL A 199 2.64 12.79 -2.38
CA VAL A 199 2.72 13.12 -3.81
C VAL A 199 1.80 12.15 -4.54
N VAL A 200 0.77 12.68 -5.22
CA VAL A 200 -0.11 11.89 -6.08
C VAL A 200 0.23 12.23 -7.52
N LEU A 201 0.70 11.25 -8.28
CA LEU A 201 1.09 11.44 -9.67
C LEU A 201 -0.15 11.73 -10.52
N PRO A 202 -0.05 12.67 -11.48
CA PRO A 202 -1.11 12.86 -12.46
C PRO A 202 -1.20 11.63 -13.39
N PRO A 203 -2.40 11.34 -13.93
CA PRO A 203 -2.58 10.28 -14.92
C PRO A 203 -1.64 10.44 -16.12
N GLY A 204 -1.18 9.32 -16.68
CA GLY A 204 -0.23 9.30 -17.79
C GLY A 204 1.24 9.55 -17.37
N ASN A 205 1.51 9.82 -16.10
CA ASN A 205 2.86 10.01 -15.58
C ASN A 205 3.34 8.79 -14.79
N GLN A 206 3.37 7.66 -15.49
CA GLN A 206 3.76 6.37 -14.90
C GLN A 206 5.10 6.49 -14.20
N SER A 207 5.15 6.00 -12.96
CA SER A 207 6.42 5.78 -12.29
C SER A 207 7.19 4.73 -13.07
N THR A 208 8.47 4.98 -13.35
CA THR A 208 9.39 4.07 -14.08
C THR A 208 9.68 2.75 -13.32
N PHE A 209 8.79 2.35 -12.40
CA PHE A 209 8.90 1.12 -11.61
C PHE A 209 8.39 -0.14 -12.32
N ALA A 210 8.11 -0.08 -13.63
CA ALA A 210 7.69 -1.22 -14.45
C ALA A 210 8.84 -2.23 -14.73
N GLY A 211 9.71 -2.46 -13.76
CA GLY A 211 10.63 -3.59 -13.75
C GLY A 211 9.92 -4.86 -13.26
N PRO A 212 10.44 -6.07 -13.62
CA PRO A 212 9.89 -7.31 -13.10
C PRO A 212 9.87 -7.29 -11.58
N PHE A 213 8.79 -7.82 -11.01
CA PHE A 213 8.58 -7.93 -9.58
C PHE A 213 9.76 -8.65 -8.91
N THR A 214 10.62 -7.91 -8.21
CA THR A 214 11.78 -8.43 -7.48
C THR A 214 11.70 -8.13 -5.98
N GLY A 215 10.53 -7.71 -5.51
CA GLY A 215 10.31 -7.29 -4.13
C GLY A 215 10.18 -8.47 -3.16
N ARG A 216 10.60 -8.24 -1.91
CA ARG A 216 10.43 -9.16 -0.78
C ARG A 216 9.10 -8.86 -0.06
N ARG A 217 8.25 -9.87 0.15
CA ARG A 217 7.06 -9.75 0.99
C ARG A 217 7.48 -9.46 2.44
N ILE A 218 6.78 -8.57 3.12
CA ILE A 218 6.94 -8.24 4.54
C ILE A 218 5.66 -8.51 5.31
#